data_67e187559ae83d8a87635d9bd3d3b7e8
#
_entry.id   67e187559ae83d8a87635d9bd3d3b7e8
#
_cell.length_a   1.000
_cell.length_b   1.000
_cell.length_c   1.000
_cell.angle_alpha   90.00
_cell.angle_beta   90.00
_cell.angle_gamma   90.00
#
_symmetry.space_group_name_H-M   'P 1'
#
loop_
_entity.id
_entity.type
_entity.pdbx_description
1 polymer ?
#
loop_
_entity_poly.entity_id
_entity_poly.type
_entity_poly.pdbx_seq_one_letter_code
_entity_poly.pdbx_strand_id
1 'polypeptide(L)'
;HGYDVAHCVYRLVTLPGLNAILSHLEFFSLLIAAIGHDVGHPGVNNVYLVKAKNELALRHNDRSPLENMHCSVIYDTLSKPETNIFVGLTDSQWREARKVVLGTVLGTDMSHHFEQISKTQLFHEVNGEDVGQFCSGEKDIIECLSEEKERMFIMEICLHCADISNPYKPFKICSKWAELIVEEFSRQGEREASEGLEISPMMDRKTIQLCNMQMGFIEFVVAPLIIAFINIFQPLHELGTNMADNYCCWGNKRILEIKIDDSITNKDEEISKLEDRMNKFKGRLSFCQDYAKKPRRGSARINLLDQIPNFNTKNK
;
A
#
# COMPACT_ATOMS: atom_id res chain seq x y z
N HIS A 1 3.55 11.82 -0.28
CA HIS A 1 3.20 10.39 -0.37
C HIS A 1 4.19 9.52 0.41
N GLY A 2 5.48 9.48 0.09
CA GLY A 2 6.47 8.59 0.73
C GLY A 2 6.48 8.62 2.27
N TYR A 3 6.30 9.80 2.91
CA TYR A 3 6.15 9.87 4.37
C TYR A 3 4.89 9.15 4.87
N ASP A 4 3.77 9.32 4.17
CA ASP A 4 2.49 8.67 4.52
C ASP A 4 2.58 7.14 4.37
N VAL A 5 3.26 6.68 3.31
CA VAL A 5 3.54 5.26 3.09
C VAL A 5 4.49 4.69 4.15
N ALA A 6 5.57 5.39 4.49
CA ALA A 6 6.49 4.95 5.55
C ALA A 6 5.80 4.84 6.92
N HIS A 7 4.94 5.80 7.27
CA HIS A 7 4.13 5.72 8.48
C HIS A 7 3.17 4.52 8.45
N CYS A 8 2.57 4.25 7.29
CA CYS A 8 1.69 3.09 7.12
C CYS A 8 2.47 1.77 7.26
N VAL A 9 3.62 1.63 6.59
CA VAL A 9 4.51 0.46 6.73
C VAL A 9 4.89 0.24 8.18
N TYR A 10 5.31 1.29 8.90
CA TYR A 10 5.61 1.19 10.32
C TYR A 10 4.45 0.58 11.11
N ARG A 11 3.22 1.01 10.85
CA ARG A 11 2.02 0.48 11.50
C ARG A 11 1.72 -0.97 11.10
N LEU A 12 1.85 -1.31 9.81
CA LEU A 12 1.59 -2.66 9.30
C LEU A 12 2.59 -3.68 9.87
N VAL A 13 3.81 -3.27 10.18
CA VAL A 13 4.83 -4.13 10.79
C VAL A 13 4.67 -4.21 12.30
N THR A 14 4.40 -3.10 12.99
CA THR A 14 4.44 -3.07 14.46
C THR A 14 3.16 -3.56 15.11
N LEU A 15 1.98 -3.33 14.50
CA LEU A 15 0.70 -3.76 15.08
C LEU A 15 0.56 -5.29 15.22
N PRO A 16 0.94 -6.12 14.22
CA PRO A 16 0.95 -7.56 14.37
C PRO A 16 2.19 -8.10 15.12
N GLY A 17 3.16 -7.26 15.43
CA GLY A 17 4.38 -7.67 16.12
C GLY A 17 5.50 -8.18 15.21
N LEU A 18 5.43 -7.96 13.90
CA LEU A 18 6.42 -8.41 12.93
C LEU A 18 7.82 -7.79 13.15
N ASN A 19 7.88 -6.62 13.81
CA ASN A 19 9.14 -6.01 14.21
C ASN A 19 9.97 -6.85 15.19
N ALA A 20 9.40 -7.89 15.81
CA ALA A 20 10.13 -8.86 16.61
C ALA A 20 10.76 -10.00 15.77
N ILE A 21 10.33 -10.14 14.52
CA ILE A 21 10.73 -11.20 13.58
C ILE A 21 11.69 -10.67 12.53
N LEU A 22 11.42 -9.49 11.99
CA LEU A 22 12.32 -8.82 11.05
C LEU A 22 13.60 -8.38 11.77
N SER A 23 14.75 -8.55 11.13
CA SER A 23 16.00 -7.96 11.62
C SER A 23 15.88 -6.43 11.63
N HIS A 24 16.68 -5.76 12.47
CA HIS A 24 16.73 -4.29 12.46
C HIS A 24 17.13 -3.74 11.09
N LEU A 25 17.97 -4.44 10.36
CA LEU A 25 18.42 -4.04 9.02
C LEU A 25 17.30 -4.20 8.00
N GLU A 26 16.55 -5.31 8.03
CA GLU A 26 15.37 -5.54 7.18
C GLU A 26 14.32 -4.44 7.41
N PHE A 27 13.97 -4.18 8.67
CA PHE A 27 12.95 -3.16 8.99
C PHE A 27 13.41 -1.75 8.63
N PHE A 28 14.67 -1.40 8.90
CA PHE A 28 15.24 -0.12 8.50
C PHE A 28 15.22 0.04 6.97
N SER A 29 15.66 -0.98 6.24
CA SER A 29 15.68 -0.97 4.77
C SER A 29 14.29 -0.86 4.16
N LEU A 30 13.30 -1.52 4.75
CA LEU A 30 11.90 -1.42 4.35
C LEU A 30 11.35 0.01 4.55
N LEU A 31 11.71 0.70 5.63
CA LEU A 31 11.32 2.09 5.85
C LEU A 31 12.00 3.05 4.85
N ILE A 32 13.25 2.80 4.50
CA ILE A 32 13.95 3.56 3.45
C ILE A 32 13.28 3.33 2.09
N ALA A 33 12.95 2.08 1.77
CA ALA A 33 12.19 1.74 0.57
C ALA A 33 10.84 2.50 0.54
N ALA A 34 10.11 2.51 1.65
CA ALA A 34 8.82 3.19 1.75
C ALA A 34 8.92 4.72 1.56
N ILE A 35 9.98 5.36 2.05
CA ILE A 35 10.20 6.80 1.83
C ILE A 35 10.53 7.08 0.36
N GLY A 36 11.32 6.22 -0.26
CA GLY A 36 11.91 6.44 -1.58
C GLY A 36 11.17 5.76 -2.74
N HIS A 37 10.14 4.93 -2.50
CA HIS A 37 9.53 4.06 -3.52
C HIS A 37 9.01 4.81 -4.74
N ASP A 38 8.65 6.07 -4.60
CA ASP A 38 8.13 6.97 -5.64
C ASP A 38 9.05 8.18 -5.91
N VAL A 39 10.30 8.14 -5.47
CA VAL A 39 11.19 9.29 -5.62
C VAL A 39 11.41 9.66 -7.08
N GLY A 40 11.15 10.93 -7.41
CA GLY A 40 11.28 11.43 -8.79
C GLY A 40 10.12 11.04 -9.71
N HIS A 41 8.98 10.58 -9.18
CA HIS A 41 7.80 10.20 -9.98
C HIS A 41 7.33 11.37 -10.87
N PRO A 42 7.18 11.15 -12.20
CA PRO A 42 6.88 12.23 -13.15
C PRO A 42 5.39 12.59 -13.26
N GLY A 43 4.51 12.00 -12.44
CA GLY A 43 3.06 12.19 -12.49
C GLY A 43 2.37 11.51 -13.67
N VAL A 44 2.96 10.44 -14.20
CA VAL A 44 2.39 9.57 -15.24
C VAL A 44 2.74 8.11 -14.95
N ASN A 45 1.88 7.18 -15.36
CA ASN A 45 2.08 5.76 -15.07
C ASN A 45 2.93 5.01 -16.12
N ASN A 46 3.31 3.77 -15.80
CA ASN A 46 4.08 2.90 -16.68
C ASN A 46 3.40 2.69 -18.05
N VAL A 47 2.07 2.58 -18.10
CA VAL A 47 1.32 2.39 -19.36
C VAL A 47 1.52 3.58 -20.30
N TYR A 48 1.46 4.80 -19.75
CA TYR A 48 1.76 6.01 -20.53
C TYR A 48 3.21 6.01 -21.03
N LEU A 49 4.19 5.68 -20.18
CA LEU A 49 5.61 5.69 -20.59
C LEU A 49 5.88 4.72 -21.75
N VAL A 50 5.27 3.54 -21.72
CA VAL A 50 5.38 2.55 -22.81
C VAL A 50 4.69 3.07 -24.08
N LYS A 51 3.45 3.58 -23.96
CA LYS A 51 2.67 4.12 -25.08
C LYS A 51 3.38 5.30 -25.75
N ALA A 52 3.97 6.19 -24.97
CA ALA A 52 4.73 7.34 -25.43
C ALA A 52 6.16 6.99 -25.90
N LYS A 53 6.58 5.72 -25.83
CA LYS A 53 7.95 5.29 -26.11
C LYS A 53 9.00 6.10 -25.35
N ASN A 54 8.71 6.39 -24.08
CA ASN A 54 9.57 7.19 -23.23
C ASN A 54 10.94 6.52 -23.02
N GLU A 55 11.97 7.31 -22.79
CA GLU A 55 13.35 6.82 -22.57
C GLU A 55 13.42 5.79 -21.42
N LEU A 56 12.67 5.99 -20.34
CA LEU A 56 12.63 5.05 -19.22
C LEU A 56 12.05 3.70 -19.65
N ALA A 57 10.95 3.68 -20.41
CA ALA A 57 10.35 2.45 -20.90
C ALA A 57 11.32 1.70 -21.83
N LEU A 58 11.96 2.40 -22.76
CA LEU A 58 12.97 1.80 -23.65
C LEU A 58 14.18 1.25 -22.88
N ARG A 59 14.68 2.02 -21.88
CA ARG A 59 15.82 1.63 -21.05
C ARG A 59 15.57 0.36 -20.25
N HIS A 60 14.34 0.20 -19.75
CA HIS A 60 13.96 -0.93 -18.91
C HIS A 60 13.14 -2.01 -19.65
N ASN A 61 13.09 -1.95 -21.00
CA ASN A 61 12.41 -2.93 -21.85
C ASN A 61 10.93 -3.12 -21.42
N ASP A 62 10.25 -2.03 -21.16
CA ASP A 62 8.84 -1.95 -20.77
C ASP A 62 8.49 -2.67 -19.43
N ARG A 63 9.50 -3.00 -18.62
CA ARG A 63 9.31 -3.71 -17.34
C ARG A 63 9.55 -2.79 -16.16
N SER A 64 8.48 -2.44 -15.46
CA SER A 64 8.50 -1.58 -14.27
C SER A 64 9.40 -0.33 -14.45
N PRO A 65 9.21 0.47 -15.53
CA PRO A 65 10.12 1.59 -15.84
C PRO A 65 10.26 2.59 -14.69
N LEU A 66 9.15 2.94 -14.02
CA LEU A 66 9.14 3.87 -12.89
C LEU A 66 9.86 3.29 -11.69
N GLU A 67 9.53 2.08 -11.28
CA GLU A 67 10.09 1.44 -10.10
C GLU A 67 11.60 1.22 -10.23
N ASN A 68 12.07 0.87 -11.44
CA ASN A 68 13.51 0.83 -11.73
C ASN A 68 14.16 2.20 -11.62
N MET A 69 13.51 3.26 -12.10
CA MET A 69 14.00 4.63 -11.97
C MET A 69 14.04 5.05 -10.50
N HIS A 70 12.99 4.76 -9.70
CA HIS A 70 12.97 5.06 -8.27
C HIS A 70 14.12 4.38 -7.54
N CYS A 71 14.36 3.10 -7.79
CA CYS A 71 15.53 2.37 -7.26
C CYS A 71 16.85 3.07 -7.64
N SER A 72 17.01 3.48 -8.89
CA SER A 72 18.22 4.19 -9.34
C SER A 72 18.41 5.50 -8.59
N VAL A 73 17.37 6.31 -8.45
CA VAL A 73 17.43 7.62 -7.75
C VAL A 73 17.75 7.43 -6.26
N ILE A 74 17.17 6.41 -5.60
CA ILE A 74 17.52 6.06 -4.22
C ILE A 74 19.03 5.83 -4.10
N TYR A 75 19.60 4.95 -4.94
CA TYR A 75 21.02 4.59 -4.85
C TYR A 75 21.95 5.67 -5.36
N ASP A 76 21.55 6.47 -6.34
CA ASP A 76 22.29 7.67 -6.73
C ASP A 76 22.39 8.67 -5.56
N THR A 77 21.32 8.81 -4.79
CA THR A 77 21.33 9.63 -3.58
C THR A 77 22.23 9.04 -2.51
N LEU A 78 22.13 7.74 -2.25
CA LEU A 78 22.94 7.03 -1.23
C LEU A 78 24.42 6.88 -1.61
N SER A 79 24.78 7.07 -2.88
CA SER A 79 26.18 7.02 -3.33
C SER A 79 27.01 8.24 -2.91
N LYS A 80 26.35 9.34 -2.56
CA LYS A 80 27.01 10.59 -2.17
C LYS A 80 27.38 10.54 -0.68
N PRO A 81 28.62 10.89 -0.30
CA PRO A 81 29.08 10.81 1.10
C PRO A 81 28.16 11.54 2.09
N GLU A 82 27.61 12.68 1.70
CA GLU A 82 26.78 13.55 2.55
C GLU A 82 25.34 13.00 2.76
N THR A 83 24.91 12.06 1.93
CA THR A 83 23.56 11.46 2.01
C THR A 83 23.59 9.95 2.19
N ASN A 84 24.79 9.37 2.37
CA ASN A 84 24.96 7.92 2.56
C ASN A 84 24.60 7.49 4.00
N ILE A 85 23.33 7.17 4.21
CA ILE A 85 22.87 6.63 5.50
C ILE A 85 23.33 5.18 5.76
N PHE A 86 23.93 4.50 4.77
CA PHE A 86 24.46 3.14 4.85
C PHE A 86 25.96 3.08 5.12
N VAL A 87 26.62 4.21 5.41
CA VAL A 87 28.05 4.33 5.59
C VAL A 87 28.64 3.38 6.65
N GLY A 88 27.86 2.99 7.65
CA GLY A 88 28.29 2.08 8.71
C GLY A 88 28.04 0.60 8.46
N LEU A 89 27.46 0.23 7.32
CA LEU A 89 27.17 -1.15 6.98
C LEU A 89 28.40 -1.87 6.44
N THR A 90 28.58 -3.15 6.82
CA THR A 90 29.49 -4.05 6.14
C THR A 90 29.00 -4.37 4.74
N ASP A 91 29.87 -4.90 3.87
CA ASP A 91 29.47 -5.29 2.50
C ASP A 91 28.34 -6.32 2.47
N SER A 92 28.28 -7.22 3.45
CA SER A 92 27.19 -8.18 3.57
C SER A 92 25.88 -7.50 3.93
N GLN A 93 25.90 -6.63 4.93
CA GLN A 93 24.74 -5.85 5.37
C GLN A 93 24.24 -4.91 4.27
N TRP A 94 25.15 -4.30 3.52
CA TRP A 94 24.78 -3.45 2.38
C TRP A 94 24.06 -4.24 1.30
N ARG A 95 24.54 -5.47 0.97
CA ARG A 95 23.85 -6.34 0.00
C ARG A 95 22.45 -6.76 0.48
N GLU A 96 22.32 -7.08 1.77
CA GLU A 96 21.04 -7.41 2.40
C GLU A 96 20.07 -6.20 2.32
N ALA A 97 20.50 -5.03 2.77
CA ALA A 97 19.70 -3.79 2.69
C ALA A 97 19.29 -3.49 1.26
N ARG A 98 20.22 -3.61 0.29
CA ARG A 98 19.92 -3.40 -1.12
C ARG A 98 18.90 -4.40 -1.64
N LYS A 99 18.99 -5.67 -1.28
CA LYS A 99 18.02 -6.70 -1.68
C LYS A 99 16.61 -6.35 -1.19
N VAL A 100 16.47 -5.91 0.06
CA VAL A 100 15.19 -5.47 0.63
C VAL A 100 14.65 -4.27 -0.13
N VAL A 101 15.44 -3.21 -0.30
CA VAL A 101 14.99 -1.99 -1.00
C VAL A 101 14.56 -2.29 -2.42
N LEU A 102 15.38 -3.01 -3.20
CA LEU A 102 15.04 -3.32 -4.60
C LEU A 102 13.81 -4.21 -4.71
N GLY A 103 13.74 -5.29 -3.94
CA GLY A 103 12.61 -6.23 -3.99
C GLY A 103 11.30 -5.55 -3.62
N THR A 104 11.29 -4.77 -2.55
CA THR A 104 10.06 -4.12 -2.08
C THR A 104 9.62 -2.98 -3.00
N VAL A 105 10.54 -2.16 -3.54
CA VAL A 105 10.20 -1.08 -4.48
C VAL A 105 9.70 -1.65 -5.81
N LEU A 106 10.39 -2.64 -6.39
CA LEU A 106 9.93 -3.29 -7.62
C LEU A 106 8.59 -4.01 -7.43
N GLY A 107 8.30 -4.47 -6.20
CA GLY A 107 7.03 -5.08 -5.83
C GLY A 107 5.85 -4.11 -5.77
N THR A 108 6.05 -2.78 -5.84
CA THR A 108 4.95 -1.81 -5.90
C THR A 108 4.33 -1.66 -7.28
N ASP A 109 4.97 -2.19 -8.35
CA ASP A 109 4.38 -2.17 -9.69
C ASP A 109 3.01 -2.89 -9.69
N MET A 110 1.96 -2.13 -10.02
CA MET A 110 0.59 -2.62 -10.07
C MET A 110 0.38 -3.79 -11.05
N SER A 111 1.32 -4.03 -11.98
CA SER A 111 1.28 -5.20 -12.86
C SER A 111 1.38 -6.53 -12.10
N HIS A 112 1.97 -6.53 -10.91
CA HIS A 112 2.12 -7.69 -10.02
C HIS A 112 0.98 -7.85 -9.00
N HIS A 113 0.05 -6.90 -8.93
CA HIS A 113 -0.97 -6.80 -7.87
C HIS A 113 -1.80 -8.09 -7.69
N PHE A 114 -2.36 -8.63 -8.75
CA PHE A 114 -3.21 -9.82 -8.67
C PHE A 114 -2.42 -11.10 -8.35
N GLU A 115 -1.17 -11.18 -8.79
CA GLU A 115 -0.26 -12.26 -8.40
C GLU A 115 0.04 -12.20 -6.90
N GLN A 116 0.29 -11.01 -6.37
CA GLN A 116 0.52 -10.78 -4.94
C GLN A 116 -0.71 -11.15 -4.10
N ILE A 117 -1.93 -10.83 -4.55
CA ILE A 117 -3.16 -11.28 -3.87
C ILE A 117 -3.19 -12.80 -3.78
N SER A 118 -2.96 -13.49 -4.90
CA SER A 118 -2.98 -14.97 -4.93
C SER A 118 -1.92 -15.58 -4.02
N LYS A 119 -0.71 -15.04 -4.02
CA LYS A 119 0.37 -15.46 -3.11
C LYS A 119 0.02 -15.22 -1.65
N THR A 120 -0.61 -14.08 -1.33
CA THR A 120 -1.03 -13.73 0.03
C THR A 120 -2.12 -14.69 0.53
N GLN A 121 -3.06 -15.06 -0.33
CA GLN A 121 -4.10 -16.04 -0.01
C GLN A 121 -3.49 -17.43 0.24
N LEU A 122 -2.59 -17.87 -0.63
CA LEU A 122 -1.90 -19.15 -0.47
C LEU A 122 -1.05 -19.17 0.82
N PHE A 123 -0.35 -18.08 1.12
CA PHE A 123 0.41 -17.95 2.36
C PHE A 123 -0.49 -18.11 3.59
N HIS A 124 -1.68 -17.49 3.57
CA HIS A 124 -2.66 -17.66 4.63
C HIS A 124 -3.17 -19.10 4.74
N GLU A 125 -3.48 -19.76 3.63
CA GLU A 125 -3.96 -21.16 3.64
C GLU A 125 -2.93 -22.10 4.25
N VAL A 126 -1.64 -21.87 4.01
CA VAL A 126 -0.56 -22.75 4.51
C VAL A 126 -0.14 -22.40 5.92
N ASN A 127 -0.04 -21.10 6.27
CA ASN A 127 0.61 -20.63 7.49
C ASN A 127 -0.31 -19.86 8.44
N GLY A 128 -1.59 -19.69 8.11
CA GLY A 128 -2.51 -18.81 8.85
C GLY A 128 -2.73 -19.22 10.30
N GLU A 129 -2.69 -20.53 10.63
CA GLU A 129 -2.80 -21.02 12.00
C GLU A 129 -1.58 -20.64 12.84
N ASP A 130 -0.36 -20.85 12.31
CA ASP A 130 0.89 -20.52 12.98
C ASP A 130 1.00 -19.01 13.25
N VAL A 131 0.70 -18.19 12.25
CA VAL A 131 0.67 -16.72 12.39
C VAL A 131 -0.44 -16.27 13.34
N GLY A 132 -1.60 -16.91 13.34
CA GLY A 132 -2.70 -16.63 14.27
C GLY A 132 -2.31 -16.86 15.73
N GLN A 133 -1.62 -17.95 16.01
CA GLN A 133 -1.09 -18.27 17.35
C GLN A 133 -0.02 -17.26 17.80
N PHE A 134 0.80 -16.77 16.89
CA PHE A 134 1.73 -15.69 17.20
C PHE A 134 0.98 -14.37 17.50
N CYS A 135 0.01 -14.00 16.68
CA CYS A 135 -0.77 -12.77 16.88
C CYS A 135 -1.57 -12.77 18.18
N SER A 136 -2.05 -13.95 18.65
CA SER A 136 -2.72 -14.11 19.94
C SER A 136 -1.77 -14.16 21.14
N GLY A 137 -0.48 -14.37 20.92
CA GLY A 137 0.54 -14.50 21.95
C GLY A 137 0.68 -15.93 22.50
N GLU A 138 0.12 -16.92 21.83
CA GLU A 138 0.28 -18.34 22.16
C GLU A 138 1.65 -18.87 21.73
N LYS A 139 2.26 -18.25 20.70
CA LYS A 139 3.62 -18.52 20.24
C LYS A 139 4.46 -17.25 20.19
N ASP A 140 5.76 -17.39 20.39
CA ASP A 140 6.73 -16.28 20.29
C ASP A 140 7.42 -16.17 18.92
N ILE A 141 7.31 -17.20 18.11
CA ILE A 141 7.98 -17.34 16.81
C ILE A 141 6.95 -17.77 15.78
N ILE A 142 7.09 -17.26 14.56
CA ILE A 142 6.40 -17.75 13.37
C ILE A 142 7.42 -18.55 12.57
N GLU A 143 7.30 -19.87 12.58
CA GLU A 143 8.33 -20.76 12.01
C GLU A 143 8.56 -20.51 10.51
N CYS A 144 7.52 -20.29 9.73
CA CYS A 144 7.66 -20.00 8.30
C CYS A 144 8.44 -18.72 8.02
N LEU A 145 8.39 -17.71 8.91
CA LEU A 145 9.14 -16.45 8.76
C LEU A 145 10.61 -16.54 9.24
N SER A 146 11.10 -17.72 9.62
CA SER A 146 12.54 -17.98 9.79
C SER A 146 13.27 -17.91 8.44
N GLU A 147 12.58 -18.27 7.36
CA GLU A 147 13.13 -18.23 6.01
C GLU A 147 13.16 -16.79 5.46
N GLU A 148 14.33 -16.38 4.95
CA GLU A 148 14.54 -15.05 4.37
C GLU A 148 13.54 -14.74 3.23
N LYS A 149 13.26 -15.75 2.40
CA LYS A 149 12.34 -15.61 1.28
C LYS A 149 10.93 -15.23 1.73
N GLU A 150 10.44 -15.84 2.81
CA GLU A 150 9.09 -15.58 3.31
C GLU A 150 9.03 -14.21 4.01
N ARG A 151 10.10 -13.80 4.73
CA ARG A 151 10.19 -12.43 5.27
C ARG A 151 10.22 -11.38 4.16
N MET A 152 10.97 -11.64 3.07
CA MET A 152 10.99 -10.74 1.91
C MET A 152 9.59 -10.57 1.31
N PHE A 153 8.86 -11.67 1.10
CA PHE A 153 7.49 -11.63 0.62
C PHE A 153 6.58 -10.78 1.53
N ILE A 154 6.66 -10.95 2.85
CA ILE A 154 5.87 -10.15 3.79
C ILE A 154 6.25 -8.66 3.72
N MET A 155 7.53 -8.33 3.56
CA MET A 155 7.97 -6.94 3.39
C MET A 155 7.46 -6.33 2.08
N GLU A 156 7.48 -7.07 0.97
CA GLU A 156 6.92 -6.66 -0.32
C GLU A 156 5.43 -6.34 -0.18
N ILE A 157 4.65 -7.25 0.42
CA ILE A 157 3.21 -7.04 0.64
C ILE A 157 2.94 -5.88 1.61
N CYS A 158 3.74 -5.71 2.66
CA CYS A 158 3.62 -4.56 3.57
C CYS A 158 3.79 -3.23 2.83
N LEU A 159 4.80 -3.11 1.96
CA LEU A 159 5.00 -1.88 1.20
C LEU A 159 3.88 -1.66 0.18
N HIS A 160 3.50 -2.69 -0.56
CA HIS A 160 2.41 -2.60 -1.54
C HIS A 160 1.06 -2.27 -0.89
N CYS A 161 0.71 -2.88 0.25
CA CYS A 161 -0.46 -2.50 1.02
C CYS A 161 -0.38 -1.03 1.47
N ALA A 162 0.77 -0.59 1.95
CA ALA A 162 0.96 0.79 2.43
C ALA A 162 0.84 1.82 1.31
N ASP A 163 1.30 1.51 0.12
CA ASP A 163 1.23 2.36 -1.06
C ASP A 163 -0.23 2.64 -1.47
N ILE A 164 -1.07 1.61 -1.52
CA ILE A 164 -2.50 1.72 -1.84
C ILE A 164 -3.38 1.96 -0.60
N SER A 165 -2.84 2.52 0.48
CA SER A 165 -3.47 2.58 1.81
C SER A 165 -4.57 3.63 1.99
N ASN A 166 -4.75 4.54 1.05
CA ASN A 166 -5.71 5.64 1.16
C ASN A 166 -7.13 5.18 1.55
N PRO A 167 -7.69 4.08 0.97
CA PRO A 167 -9.03 3.62 1.26
C PRO A 167 -9.29 3.13 2.68
N TYR A 168 -8.29 2.80 3.45
CA TYR A 168 -8.47 2.31 4.83
C TYR A 168 -7.92 3.27 5.91
N LYS A 169 -7.69 4.53 5.54
CA LYS A 169 -7.42 5.66 6.43
C LYS A 169 -8.72 6.39 6.80
N PRO A 170 -8.73 7.26 7.82
CA PRO A 170 -9.90 8.10 8.11
C PRO A 170 -10.41 8.83 6.86
N PHE A 171 -11.73 8.93 6.68
CA PHE A 171 -12.35 9.41 5.44
C PHE A 171 -11.81 10.79 4.98
N LYS A 172 -11.53 11.69 5.93
CA LYS A 172 -10.95 13.00 5.62
C LYS A 172 -9.60 12.90 4.88
N ILE A 173 -8.78 11.92 5.22
CA ILE A 173 -7.49 11.66 4.56
C ILE A 173 -7.74 10.94 3.24
N CYS A 174 -8.57 9.89 3.26
CA CYS A 174 -8.95 9.13 2.08
C CYS A 174 -9.50 10.04 0.95
N SER A 175 -10.45 10.94 1.28
CA SER A 175 -11.04 11.83 0.29
C SER A 175 -10.05 12.83 -0.28
N LYS A 176 -9.10 13.31 0.54
CA LYS A 176 -8.08 14.25 0.06
C LYS A 176 -7.10 13.58 -0.92
N TRP A 177 -6.67 12.35 -0.63
CA TRP A 177 -5.85 11.57 -1.56
C TRP A 177 -6.61 11.26 -2.85
N ALA A 178 -7.90 10.91 -2.77
CA ALA A 178 -8.72 10.64 -3.94
C ALA A 178 -8.79 11.85 -4.89
N GLU A 179 -8.96 13.06 -4.35
CA GLU A 179 -8.94 14.30 -5.13
C GLU A 179 -7.59 14.53 -5.84
N LEU A 180 -6.47 14.29 -5.14
CA LEU A 180 -5.12 14.46 -5.70
C LEU A 180 -4.83 13.44 -6.81
N ILE A 181 -5.22 12.19 -6.61
CA ILE A 181 -5.04 11.12 -7.62
C ILE A 181 -5.88 11.41 -8.87
N VAL A 182 -7.12 11.86 -8.71
CA VAL A 182 -7.96 12.24 -9.86
C VAL A 182 -7.36 13.41 -10.63
N GLU A 183 -6.78 14.39 -9.94
CA GLU A 183 -6.10 15.50 -10.61
C GLU A 183 -4.86 15.02 -11.38
N GLU A 184 -4.06 14.12 -10.81
CA GLU A 184 -2.90 13.54 -11.49
C GLU A 184 -3.32 12.73 -12.73
N PHE A 185 -4.33 11.87 -12.60
CA PHE A 185 -4.87 11.10 -13.71
C PHE A 185 -5.42 11.98 -14.83
N SER A 186 -6.15 13.04 -14.45
CA SER A 186 -6.67 14.01 -15.43
C SER A 186 -5.55 14.72 -16.18
N ARG A 187 -4.46 15.10 -15.51
CA ARG A 187 -3.28 15.70 -16.16
C ARG A 187 -2.60 14.72 -17.11
N GLN A 188 -2.51 13.44 -16.75
CA GLN A 188 -2.00 12.43 -17.69
C GLN A 188 -2.90 12.31 -18.91
N GLY A 189 -4.24 12.24 -18.76
CA GLY A 189 -5.17 12.17 -19.87
C GLY A 189 -5.09 13.42 -20.80
N GLU A 190 -4.94 14.61 -20.22
CA GLU A 190 -4.73 15.85 -20.98
C GLU A 190 -3.41 15.80 -21.76
N ARG A 191 -2.36 15.26 -21.17
CA ARG A 191 -1.06 15.07 -21.82
C ARG A 191 -1.15 14.05 -22.95
N GLU A 192 -1.79 12.89 -22.72
CA GLU A 192 -2.05 11.87 -23.76
C GLU A 192 -2.79 12.50 -24.96
N ALA A 193 -3.85 13.26 -24.72
CA ALA A 193 -4.59 13.94 -25.77
C ALA A 193 -3.73 14.96 -26.54
N SER A 194 -2.90 15.74 -25.85
CA SER A 194 -2.03 16.75 -26.48
C SER A 194 -0.93 16.13 -27.34
N GLU A 195 -0.50 14.91 -27.02
CA GLU A 195 0.48 14.14 -27.75
C GLU A 195 -0.13 13.26 -28.85
N GLY A 196 -1.47 13.32 -29.05
CA GLY A 196 -2.20 12.51 -30.04
C GLY A 196 -2.29 11.04 -29.67
N LEU A 197 -2.12 10.71 -28.41
CA LEU A 197 -2.32 9.36 -27.88
C LEU A 197 -3.77 9.14 -27.45
N GLU A 198 -4.22 7.90 -27.48
CA GLU A 198 -5.50 7.53 -26.90
C GLU A 198 -5.48 7.77 -25.37
N ILE A 199 -6.53 8.46 -24.87
CA ILE A 199 -6.66 8.72 -23.43
C ILE A 199 -6.87 7.41 -22.69
N SER A 200 -6.05 7.15 -21.69
CA SER A 200 -6.14 5.95 -20.86
C SER A 200 -7.47 5.89 -20.09
N PRO A 201 -8.02 4.71 -19.84
CA PRO A 201 -9.27 4.57 -19.08
C PRO A 201 -9.22 5.31 -17.74
N MET A 202 -10.32 5.95 -17.36
CA MET A 202 -10.46 6.76 -16.13
C MET A 202 -9.55 8.00 -16.06
N MET A 203 -8.96 8.47 -17.17
CA MET A 203 -8.08 9.64 -17.19
C MET A 203 -8.65 10.83 -17.98
N ASP A 204 -9.83 10.67 -18.60
CA ASP A 204 -10.53 11.79 -19.23
C ASP A 204 -11.29 12.62 -18.17
N ARG A 205 -10.79 13.84 -17.90
CA ARG A 205 -11.38 14.78 -16.93
C ARG A 205 -12.88 15.02 -17.15
N LYS A 206 -13.36 14.90 -18.38
CA LYS A 206 -14.78 15.15 -18.72
C LYS A 206 -15.71 14.01 -18.30
N THR A 207 -15.17 12.81 -18.15
CA THR A 207 -15.95 11.59 -17.88
C THR A 207 -15.68 10.99 -16.50
N ILE A 208 -14.69 11.50 -15.78
CA ILE A 208 -14.34 11.01 -14.43
C ILE A 208 -15.51 11.22 -13.47
N GLN A 209 -15.94 10.14 -12.83
CA GLN A 209 -16.89 10.14 -11.72
C GLN A 209 -16.18 9.67 -10.45
N LEU A 210 -15.74 10.62 -9.62
CA LEU A 210 -14.89 10.37 -8.45
C LEU A 210 -15.45 9.28 -7.52
N CYS A 211 -16.76 9.36 -7.18
CA CYS A 211 -17.37 8.39 -6.26
C CYS A 211 -17.34 6.96 -6.83
N ASN A 212 -17.72 6.79 -8.11
CA ASN A 212 -17.71 5.49 -8.77
C ASN A 212 -16.29 4.94 -8.90
N MET A 213 -15.31 5.79 -9.24
CA MET A 213 -13.91 5.41 -9.37
C MET A 213 -13.35 4.93 -8.02
N GLN A 214 -13.63 5.64 -6.93
CA GLN A 214 -13.18 5.26 -5.60
C GLN A 214 -13.85 3.97 -5.10
N MET A 215 -15.15 3.82 -5.31
CA MET A 215 -15.86 2.57 -4.98
C MET A 215 -15.30 1.39 -5.77
N GLY A 216 -15.05 1.54 -7.06
CA GLY A 216 -14.44 0.50 -7.90
C GLY A 216 -13.03 0.15 -7.43
N PHE A 217 -12.20 1.14 -7.15
CA PHE A 217 -10.85 0.94 -6.65
C PHE A 217 -10.85 0.18 -5.31
N ILE A 218 -11.69 0.60 -4.37
CA ILE A 218 -11.82 -0.09 -3.07
C ILE A 218 -12.27 -1.54 -3.26
N GLU A 219 -13.32 -1.79 -4.04
CA GLU A 219 -13.95 -3.10 -4.12
C GLU A 219 -13.15 -4.12 -4.90
N PHE A 220 -12.53 -3.71 -6.01
CA PHE A 220 -11.90 -4.63 -6.97
C PHE A 220 -10.38 -4.68 -6.86
N VAL A 221 -9.75 -3.64 -6.30
CA VAL A 221 -8.30 -3.57 -6.15
C VAL A 221 -7.90 -3.73 -4.69
N VAL A 222 -8.27 -2.78 -3.83
CA VAL A 222 -7.73 -2.72 -2.46
C VAL A 222 -8.29 -3.83 -1.56
N ALA A 223 -9.61 -4.04 -1.58
CA ALA A 223 -10.25 -4.99 -0.67
C ALA A 223 -9.75 -6.43 -0.82
N PRO A 224 -9.54 -7.00 -2.03
CA PRO A 224 -9.03 -8.36 -2.13
C PRO A 224 -7.68 -8.55 -1.44
N LEU A 225 -6.75 -7.60 -1.60
CA LEU A 225 -5.43 -7.65 -0.99
C LEU A 225 -5.51 -7.46 0.55
N ILE A 226 -6.24 -6.43 0.98
CA ILE A 226 -6.32 -6.10 2.42
C ILE A 226 -7.07 -7.18 3.20
N ILE A 227 -8.11 -7.79 2.64
CA ILE A 227 -8.80 -8.92 3.26
C ILE A 227 -7.83 -10.11 3.42
N ALA A 228 -7.08 -10.46 2.37
CA ALA A 228 -6.09 -11.52 2.45
C ALA A 228 -5.03 -11.22 3.53
N PHE A 229 -4.56 -9.98 3.59
CA PHE A 229 -3.55 -9.55 4.56
C PHE A 229 -4.08 -9.54 6.00
N ILE A 230 -5.33 -9.08 6.24
CA ILE A 230 -5.98 -9.13 7.57
C ILE A 230 -6.21 -10.59 8.02
N ASN A 231 -6.52 -11.48 7.10
CA ASN A 231 -6.71 -12.90 7.45
C ASN A 231 -5.41 -13.52 7.99
N ILE A 232 -4.25 -13.10 7.47
CA ILE A 232 -2.95 -13.48 8.02
C ILE A 232 -2.71 -12.75 9.36
N PHE A 233 -2.86 -11.42 9.37
CA PHE A 233 -2.51 -10.55 10.50
C PHE A 233 -3.76 -9.94 11.14
N GLN A 234 -4.49 -10.74 11.92
CA GLN A 234 -5.76 -10.34 12.55
C GLN A 234 -5.71 -9.02 13.35
N PRO A 235 -4.60 -8.63 14.02
CA PRO A 235 -4.51 -7.33 14.69
C PRO A 235 -4.74 -6.12 13.78
N LEU A 236 -4.68 -6.28 12.45
CA LEU A 236 -4.93 -5.25 11.45
C LEU A 236 -6.42 -5.10 11.05
N HIS A 237 -7.35 -5.72 11.78
CA HIS A 237 -8.79 -5.72 11.46
C HIS A 237 -9.40 -4.30 11.32
N GLU A 238 -8.84 -3.28 11.99
CA GLU A 238 -9.27 -1.89 11.85
C GLU A 238 -9.19 -1.37 10.40
N LEU A 239 -8.24 -1.89 9.61
CA LEU A 239 -8.11 -1.51 8.19
C LEU A 239 -9.37 -1.90 7.41
N GLY A 240 -9.90 -3.10 7.64
CA GLY A 240 -11.12 -3.57 7.02
C GLY A 240 -12.35 -2.75 7.46
N THR A 241 -12.43 -2.39 8.73
CA THR A 241 -13.52 -1.54 9.25
C THR A 241 -13.49 -0.16 8.60
N ASN A 242 -12.34 0.51 8.60
CA ASN A 242 -12.19 1.82 7.97
C ASN A 242 -12.50 1.78 6.47
N MET A 243 -12.07 0.72 5.78
CA MET A 243 -12.34 0.54 4.35
C MET A 243 -13.84 0.37 4.08
N ALA A 244 -14.56 -0.39 4.90
CA ALA A 244 -16.01 -0.55 4.79
C ALA A 244 -16.75 0.77 5.00
N ASP A 245 -16.33 1.55 5.98
CA ASP A 245 -16.91 2.86 6.27
C ASP A 245 -16.63 3.85 5.13
N ASN A 246 -15.41 3.89 4.60
CA ASN A 246 -15.06 4.75 3.49
C ASN A 246 -15.82 4.38 2.20
N TYR A 247 -15.99 3.08 1.94
CA TYR A 247 -16.81 2.62 0.82
C TYR A 247 -18.24 3.17 0.90
N CYS A 248 -18.84 3.12 2.09
CA CYS A 248 -20.17 3.67 2.31
C CYS A 248 -20.20 5.20 2.27
N CYS A 249 -19.16 5.88 2.73
CA CYS A 249 -19.07 7.34 2.57
C CYS A 249 -19.08 7.74 1.08
N TRP A 250 -18.34 7.04 0.23
CA TRP A 250 -18.37 7.27 -1.22
C TRP A 250 -19.72 6.93 -1.85
N GLY A 251 -20.33 5.80 -1.46
CA GLY A 251 -21.67 5.43 -1.91
C GLY A 251 -22.74 6.48 -1.53
N ASN A 252 -22.71 6.98 -0.29
CA ASN A 252 -23.63 8.03 0.14
C ASN A 252 -23.43 9.34 -0.62
N LYS A 253 -22.18 9.73 -0.94
CA LYS A 253 -21.92 10.87 -1.82
C LYS A 253 -22.50 10.64 -3.21
N ARG A 254 -22.34 9.43 -3.77
CA ARG A 254 -22.93 9.08 -5.08
C ARG A 254 -24.45 9.14 -5.07
N ILE A 255 -25.10 8.68 -4.00
CA ILE A 255 -26.55 8.79 -3.83
C ILE A 255 -27.00 10.27 -3.87
N LEU A 256 -26.25 11.17 -3.23
CA LEU A 256 -26.54 12.60 -3.29
C LEU A 256 -26.39 13.16 -4.71
N GLU A 257 -25.35 12.78 -5.44
CA GLU A 257 -25.16 13.15 -6.85
C GLU A 257 -26.36 12.68 -7.72
N ILE A 258 -26.78 11.41 -7.58
CA ILE A 258 -27.93 10.85 -8.31
C ILE A 258 -29.21 11.65 -8.02
N LYS A 259 -29.45 12.01 -6.75
CA LYS A 259 -30.67 12.76 -6.36
C LYS A 259 -30.76 14.13 -7.01
N ILE A 260 -29.62 14.83 -7.18
CA ILE A 260 -29.58 16.18 -7.74
C ILE A 260 -29.44 16.22 -9.28
N ASP A 261 -29.05 15.09 -9.91
CA ASP A 261 -28.86 15.02 -11.36
C ASP A 261 -30.22 14.77 -12.06
N ASP A 262 -30.74 15.79 -12.72
CA ASP A 262 -32.02 15.73 -13.42
C ASP A 262 -31.97 14.91 -14.73
N SER A 263 -30.77 14.54 -15.20
CA SER A 263 -30.63 13.69 -16.39
C SER A 263 -30.90 12.22 -16.08
N ILE A 264 -30.85 11.80 -14.81
CA ILE A 264 -31.08 10.43 -14.37
C ILE A 264 -32.59 10.21 -14.18
N THR A 265 -33.16 9.33 -14.97
CA THR A 265 -34.62 9.07 -14.98
C THR A 265 -35.05 7.96 -14.02
N ASN A 266 -34.16 7.03 -13.68
CA ASN A 266 -34.43 5.87 -12.85
C ASN A 266 -33.70 5.94 -11.46
N LYS A 267 -33.77 7.14 -10.84
CA LYS A 267 -33.01 7.45 -9.59
C LYS A 267 -33.24 6.42 -8.48
N ASP A 268 -34.51 6.04 -8.23
CA ASP A 268 -34.81 5.11 -7.12
C ASP A 268 -34.21 3.71 -7.34
N GLU A 269 -34.21 3.22 -8.58
CA GLU A 269 -33.61 1.95 -8.94
C GLU A 269 -32.08 1.98 -8.79
N GLU A 270 -31.44 3.05 -9.26
CA GLU A 270 -29.98 3.22 -9.12
C GLU A 270 -29.56 3.35 -7.67
N ILE A 271 -30.29 4.10 -6.87
CA ILE A 271 -30.05 4.24 -5.44
C ILE A 271 -30.17 2.88 -4.74
N SER A 272 -31.26 2.13 -4.99
CA SER A 272 -31.47 0.81 -4.41
C SER A 272 -30.33 -0.17 -4.74
N LYS A 273 -29.88 -0.21 -6.00
CA LYS A 273 -28.74 -1.03 -6.43
C LYS A 273 -27.44 -0.64 -5.68
N LEU A 274 -27.23 0.64 -5.48
CA LEU A 274 -26.06 1.16 -4.79
C LEU A 274 -26.09 0.83 -3.29
N GLU A 275 -27.24 0.95 -2.64
CA GLU A 275 -27.46 0.56 -1.25
C GLU A 275 -27.23 -0.94 -1.04
N ASP A 276 -27.74 -1.78 -1.92
CA ASP A 276 -27.51 -3.23 -1.90
C ASP A 276 -26.02 -3.56 -2.04
N ARG A 277 -25.32 -2.87 -2.94
CA ARG A 277 -23.87 -3.03 -3.15
C ARG A 277 -23.08 -2.64 -1.89
N MET A 278 -23.43 -1.53 -1.24
CA MET A 278 -22.82 -1.10 0.02
C MET A 278 -23.05 -2.11 1.14
N ASN A 279 -24.26 -2.65 1.27
CA ASN A 279 -24.58 -3.65 2.27
C ASN A 279 -23.82 -4.95 2.05
N LYS A 280 -23.72 -5.43 0.82
CA LYS A 280 -22.92 -6.59 0.44
C LYS A 280 -21.43 -6.39 0.78
N PHE A 281 -20.90 -5.22 0.46
CA PHE A 281 -19.50 -4.91 0.76
C PHE A 281 -19.23 -4.89 2.28
N LYS A 282 -20.09 -4.24 3.08
CA LYS A 282 -20.01 -4.30 4.53
C LYS A 282 -20.08 -5.74 5.06
N GLY A 283 -20.97 -6.55 4.51
CA GLY A 283 -21.09 -7.96 4.88
C GLY A 283 -19.80 -8.76 4.66
N ARG A 284 -19.08 -8.50 3.58
CA ARG A 284 -17.76 -9.13 3.31
C ARG A 284 -16.71 -8.81 4.38
N LEU A 285 -16.83 -7.70 5.07
CA LEU A 285 -15.86 -7.23 6.08
C LEU A 285 -16.37 -7.38 7.52
N SER A 286 -17.53 -8.02 7.73
CA SER A 286 -18.12 -8.21 9.07
C SER A 286 -17.22 -9.01 10.01
N PHE A 287 -16.39 -9.92 9.50
CA PHE A 287 -15.43 -10.70 10.30
C PHE A 287 -14.40 -9.81 11.03
N CYS A 288 -14.13 -8.59 10.56
CA CYS A 288 -13.26 -7.65 11.26
C CYS A 288 -13.78 -7.30 12.66
N GLN A 289 -15.11 -7.29 12.86
CA GLN A 289 -15.71 -7.06 14.17
C GLN A 289 -15.49 -8.25 15.13
N ASP A 290 -15.40 -9.46 14.58
CA ASP A 290 -15.12 -10.67 15.38
C ASP A 290 -13.64 -10.71 15.78
N TYR A 291 -12.74 -10.30 14.91
CA TYR A 291 -11.33 -10.16 15.26
C TYR A 291 -11.10 -9.11 16.36
N ALA A 292 -11.87 -8.03 16.40
CA ALA A 292 -11.79 -7.02 17.46
C ALA A 292 -12.04 -7.57 18.87
N LYS A 293 -12.76 -8.69 18.99
CA LYS A 293 -13.10 -9.34 20.26
C LYS A 293 -12.03 -10.34 20.73
N LYS A 294 -11.09 -10.73 19.85
CA LYS A 294 -10.04 -11.71 20.20
C LYS A 294 -8.96 -11.06 21.08
N PRO A 295 -8.37 -11.84 22.01
CA PRO A 295 -7.22 -11.35 22.77
C PRO A 295 -6.08 -11.00 21.82
N ARG A 296 -5.40 -9.89 22.10
CA ARG A 296 -4.21 -9.47 21.35
C ARG A 296 -2.97 -9.83 22.15
N ARG A 297 -1.88 -10.19 21.47
CA ARG A 297 -0.55 -10.19 22.08
C ARG A 297 -0.36 -8.84 22.77
N GLY A 298 -0.08 -8.87 24.07
CA GLY A 298 0.08 -7.63 24.83
C GLY A 298 1.03 -6.71 24.05
N SER A 299 0.55 -5.53 23.67
CA SER A 299 1.40 -4.51 23.12
C SER A 299 2.40 -4.13 24.22
N ALA A 300 3.53 -4.83 24.27
CA ALA A 300 4.70 -4.22 24.84
C ALA A 300 4.84 -2.92 24.00
N ARG A 301 4.42 -1.80 24.58
CA ARG A 301 4.82 -0.48 24.10
C ARG A 301 6.34 -0.53 24.15
N ILE A 302 6.94 -0.97 23.05
CA ILE A 302 8.35 -0.75 22.81
C ILE A 302 8.40 0.76 22.62
N ASN A 303 8.68 1.46 23.72
CA ASN A 303 9.11 2.83 23.64
C ASN A 303 10.42 2.77 22.87
N LEU A 304 10.37 2.98 21.57
CA LEU A 304 11.57 3.10 20.72
C LEU A 304 12.54 4.16 21.30
N LEU A 305 12.02 5.11 22.07
CA LEU A 305 12.83 6.09 22.80
C LEU A 305 13.66 5.47 23.91
N ASP A 306 13.25 4.34 24.50
CA ASP A 306 14.01 3.66 25.56
C ASP A 306 15.14 2.76 24.98
N GLN A 307 15.17 2.51 23.67
CA GLN A 307 16.19 1.73 22.99
C GLN A 307 17.20 2.57 22.20
N ILE A 308 17.03 3.90 22.13
CA ILE A 308 18.05 4.77 21.57
C ILE A 308 19.18 4.87 22.63
N PRO A 309 20.40 4.36 22.36
CA PRO A 309 21.51 4.58 23.26
C PRO A 309 21.65 6.10 23.47
N ASN A 310 21.68 6.56 24.71
CA ASN A 310 21.96 7.94 25.03
C ASN A 310 23.26 8.34 24.32
N PHE A 311 23.17 9.01 23.20
CA PHE A 311 24.27 9.76 22.62
C PHE A 311 24.54 10.95 23.55
N ASN A 312 25.22 10.63 24.66
CA ASN A 312 25.79 11.65 25.53
C ASN A 312 26.85 12.40 24.72
N THR A 313 26.51 13.60 24.32
CA THR A 313 27.42 14.63 23.88
C THR A 313 28.42 14.91 25.01
N LYS A 314 29.49 14.14 25.05
CA LYS A 314 30.73 14.49 25.74
C LYS A 314 31.85 14.18 24.78
N ASN A 315 32.20 15.17 23.99
CA ASN A 315 33.64 15.48 23.78
C ASN A 315 33.70 16.92 23.21
N LYS A 316 34.45 17.67 24.02
CA LYS A 316 34.93 19.03 23.74
C LYS A 316 35.81 19.07 22.49
#